data_1274ed748802282a145627d6a0edc514
#
_entry.id   1274ed748802282a145627d6a0edc514
#
_cell.length_a   1.000
_cell.length_b   1.000
_cell.length_c   1.000
_cell.angle_alpha   90.00
_cell.angle_beta   90.00
_cell.angle_gamma   90.00
#
_symmetry.space_group_name_H-M   'P 1'
#
loop_
_entity.id
_entity.type
_entity.pdbx_description
1 polymer ?
#
loop_
_entity_poly.entity_id
_entity_poly.type
_entity_poly.pdbx_seq_one_letter_code
_entity_poly.pdbx_strand_id
1 'polypeptide(L)'
;MKRRQMLAAIAAAAAAPAALAAEASGAPKKVWPKVPEGWYGEGMYQDLAKDGTGVTAPGTEGLPTAYIAFDPQCPWCEKLHRAATPLYSKVRIIWCPVAVLNINSEPQGSMILSASDPWKKFLEHEDHFHDAAFRGLPVDQKEVWKLPEKIRAKVWTNSKIVRRNCTRTIPFGVFRTAKGEYRAIYSGMTTDDLKKVFDL
;
A
#
# COMPACT_ATOMS: atom_id res chain seq x y z
N MET A 1 -45.57 37.82 66.28
CA MET A 1 -44.78 38.82 65.57
C MET A 1 -44.50 38.30 64.16
N LYS A 2 -45.11 38.96 63.11
CA LYS A 2 -45.07 38.56 61.74
C LYS A 2 -43.85 39.16 61.02
N ARG A 3 -42.97 38.33 60.44
CA ARG A 3 -41.98 38.83 59.49
C ARG A 3 -42.37 38.35 58.08
N ARG A 4 -42.57 39.33 57.22
CA ARG A 4 -42.89 39.21 55.80
C ARG A 4 -41.61 38.74 55.08
N GLN A 5 -41.75 37.72 54.31
CA GLN A 5 -40.74 37.28 53.34
C GLN A 5 -40.88 38.12 52.06
N MET A 6 -39.82 38.79 51.68
CA MET A 6 -39.67 39.40 50.36
C MET A 6 -38.96 38.38 49.46
N LEU A 7 -39.67 37.93 48.43
CA LEU A 7 -39.10 37.11 47.37
C LEU A 7 -38.42 38.07 46.38
N ALA A 8 -37.10 38.02 46.29
CA ALA A 8 -36.33 38.62 45.25
C ALA A 8 -36.14 37.62 44.09
N ALA A 9 -36.79 37.91 42.96
CA ALA A 9 -36.57 37.11 41.75
C ALA A 9 -35.24 37.50 41.11
N ILE A 10 -34.31 36.58 41.10
CA ILE A 10 -33.03 36.71 40.37
C ILE A 10 -33.26 36.15 38.99
N ALA A 11 -33.33 36.98 37.98
CA ALA A 11 -33.30 36.58 36.59
C ALA A 11 -31.88 36.12 36.19
N ALA A 12 -31.71 34.81 36.05
CA ALA A 12 -30.49 34.24 35.52
C ALA A 12 -30.47 34.42 33.99
N ALA A 13 -29.65 35.34 33.54
CA ALA A 13 -29.30 35.43 32.09
C ALA A 13 -28.41 34.25 31.74
N ALA A 14 -28.93 33.32 30.96
CA ALA A 14 -28.18 32.25 30.38
C ALA A 14 -27.30 32.81 29.26
N ALA A 15 -26.02 33.01 29.55
CA ALA A 15 -25.00 33.26 28.53
C ALA A 15 -24.68 31.93 27.84
N ALA A 16 -25.13 31.76 26.60
CA ALA A 16 -24.73 30.66 25.75
C ALA A 16 -23.22 30.81 25.45
N PRO A 17 -22.41 29.74 25.63
CA PRO A 17 -21.04 29.79 25.17
C PRO A 17 -21.03 29.85 23.63
N ALA A 18 -20.52 30.93 23.07
CA ALA A 18 -20.18 31.00 21.67
C ALA A 18 -19.12 29.92 21.40
N ALA A 19 -19.53 28.85 20.73
CA ALA A 19 -18.62 27.87 20.18
C ALA A 19 -17.74 28.60 19.17
N LEU A 20 -16.51 28.92 19.53
CA LEU A 20 -15.47 29.23 18.55
C LEU A 20 -15.30 27.97 17.69
N ALA A 21 -15.92 27.99 16.50
CA ALA A 21 -15.52 27.14 15.42
C ALA A 21 -14.07 27.50 15.10
N ALA A 22 -13.14 26.67 15.56
CA ALA A 22 -11.78 26.69 15.11
C ALA A 22 -11.83 26.35 13.62
N GLU A 23 -11.82 27.38 12.79
CA GLU A 23 -11.47 27.23 11.38
C GLU A 23 -10.08 26.61 11.34
N ALA A 24 -10.03 25.29 11.10
CA ALA A 24 -8.81 24.61 10.78
C ALA A 24 -8.27 25.30 9.53
N SER A 25 -7.26 26.16 9.72
CA SER A 25 -6.49 26.76 8.64
C SER A 25 -5.90 25.61 7.83
N GLY A 26 -6.59 25.23 6.75
CA GLY A 26 -6.16 24.20 5.85
C GLY A 26 -4.93 24.69 5.10
N ALA A 27 -3.74 24.49 5.69
CA ALA A 27 -2.53 24.53 4.90
C ALA A 27 -2.75 23.62 3.68
N PRO A 28 -2.47 24.10 2.46
CA PRO A 28 -2.72 23.31 1.26
C PRO A 28 -2.02 21.97 1.43
N LYS A 29 -2.81 20.88 1.43
CA LYS A 29 -2.26 19.54 1.51
C LYS A 29 -1.32 19.38 0.32
N LYS A 30 -0.02 19.20 0.58
CA LYS A 30 0.99 19.00 -0.45
C LYS A 30 0.57 17.79 -1.28
N VAL A 31 0.06 18.03 -2.47
CA VAL A 31 -0.28 16.97 -3.43
C VAL A 31 1.03 16.55 -4.07
N TRP A 32 1.50 15.37 -3.69
CA TRP A 32 2.67 14.79 -4.34
C TRP A 32 2.28 14.30 -5.73
N PRO A 33 3.15 14.51 -6.75
CA PRO A 33 2.91 13.96 -8.07
C PRO A 33 2.77 12.43 -7.97
N LYS A 34 1.79 11.86 -8.65
CA LYS A 34 1.54 10.41 -8.67
C LYS A 34 2.73 9.66 -9.26
N VAL A 35 3.37 10.24 -10.28
CA VAL A 35 4.64 9.78 -10.82
C VAL A 35 5.73 10.75 -10.35
N PRO A 36 6.76 10.30 -9.62
CA PRO A 36 7.82 11.17 -9.13
C PRO A 36 8.58 11.83 -10.27
N GLU A 37 8.99 13.08 -10.06
CA GLU A 37 9.97 13.73 -10.94
C GLU A 37 11.28 12.92 -10.95
N GLY A 38 11.83 12.71 -12.13
CA GLY A 38 13.04 11.89 -12.32
C GLY A 38 12.80 10.38 -12.25
N TRP A 39 11.54 9.91 -12.21
CA TRP A 39 11.28 8.47 -12.32
C TRP A 39 11.76 7.93 -13.66
N TYR A 40 12.57 6.88 -13.60
CA TYR A 40 13.11 6.20 -14.77
C TYR A 40 12.49 4.81 -14.90
N GLY A 41 11.40 4.71 -15.69
CA GLY A 41 10.58 3.51 -15.82
C GLY A 41 11.35 2.32 -16.39
N GLU A 42 12.21 2.53 -17.39
CA GLU A 42 13.04 1.47 -17.95
C GLU A 42 13.97 0.88 -16.89
N GLY A 43 14.70 1.74 -16.17
CA GLY A 43 15.59 1.30 -15.11
C GLY A 43 14.88 0.53 -14.03
N MET A 44 13.71 1.00 -13.57
CA MET A 44 12.91 0.29 -12.58
C MET A 44 12.47 -1.09 -13.09
N TYR A 45 12.02 -1.18 -14.34
CA TYR A 45 11.60 -2.44 -14.94
C TYR A 45 12.76 -3.43 -15.03
N GLN A 46 13.92 -3.00 -15.54
CA GLN A 46 15.10 -3.83 -15.69
C GLN A 46 15.65 -4.29 -14.33
N ASP A 47 15.70 -3.40 -13.35
CA ASP A 47 16.15 -3.71 -11.99
C ASP A 47 15.25 -4.76 -11.32
N LEU A 48 13.92 -4.60 -11.43
CA LEU A 48 12.97 -5.56 -10.86
C LEU A 48 12.99 -6.90 -11.63
N ALA A 49 13.18 -6.86 -12.96
CA ALA A 49 13.30 -8.07 -13.76
C ALA A 49 14.56 -8.87 -13.43
N LYS A 50 15.67 -8.20 -13.13
CA LYS A 50 16.97 -8.83 -12.86
C LYS A 50 17.11 -9.28 -11.41
N ASP A 51 16.88 -8.37 -10.48
CA ASP A 51 17.24 -8.52 -9.07
C ASP A 51 16.01 -8.60 -8.16
N GLY A 52 14.83 -8.20 -8.65
CA GLY A 52 13.58 -8.23 -7.91
C GLY A 52 13.10 -9.66 -7.62
N THR A 53 12.33 -9.81 -6.57
CA THR A 53 11.67 -11.07 -6.24
C THR A 53 10.24 -10.79 -5.85
N GLY A 54 9.31 -11.49 -6.45
CA GLY A 54 7.89 -11.30 -6.17
C GLY A 54 7.07 -12.56 -6.41
N VAL A 55 5.77 -12.42 -6.24
CA VAL A 55 4.77 -13.47 -6.45
C VAL A 55 3.83 -13.08 -7.58
N THR A 56 3.32 -14.06 -8.30
CA THR A 56 2.40 -13.85 -9.42
C THR A 56 1.36 -14.96 -9.46
N ALA A 57 0.20 -14.67 -10.04
CA ALA A 57 -0.83 -15.67 -10.28
C ALA A 57 -0.29 -16.79 -11.18
N PRO A 58 -0.62 -18.06 -10.93
CA PRO A 58 -0.22 -19.17 -11.78
C PRO A 58 -0.85 -19.07 -13.17
N GLY A 59 -0.21 -19.69 -14.18
CA GLY A 59 -0.71 -19.71 -15.55
C GLY A 59 -0.62 -18.38 -16.29
N THR A 60 0.21 -17.45 -15.81
CA THR A 60 0.43 -16.13 -16.42
C THR A 60 1.74 -16.03 -17.19
N GLU A 61 2.47 -17.13 -17.34
CA GLU A 61 3.71 -17.22 -18.10
C GLU A 61 3.47 -16.84 -19.56
N GLY A 62 4.34 -16.01 -20.11
CA GLY A 62 4.21 -15.52 -21.49
C GLY A 62 3.28 -14.32 -21.68
N LEU A 63 2.51 -13.91 -20.68
CA LEU A 63 1.74 -12.67 -20.75
C LEU A 63 2.65 -11.43 -20.58
N PRO A 64 2.22 -10.25 -21.08
CA PRO A 64 2.91 -9.00 -20.82
C PRO A 64 3.10 -8.79 -19.32
N THR A 65 4.31 -8.42 -18.90
CA THR A 65 4.69 -8.39 -17.48
C THR A 65 4.65 -6.99 -16.90
N ALA A 66 4.03 -6.86 -15.74
CA ALA A 66 4.10 -5.69 -14.85
C ALA A 66 4.78 -6.07 -13.53
N TYR A 67 5.58 -5.17 -12.98
CA TYR A 67 6.15 -5.28 -11.64
C TYR A 67 5.51 -4.25 -10.73
N ILE A 68 5.02 -4.68 -9.57
CA ILE A 68 4.41 -3.79 -8.57
C ILE A 68 5.08 -4.01 -7.22
N ALA A 69 5.72 -2.98 -6.71
CA ALA A 69 6.20 -2.95 -5.34
C ALA A 69 5.03 -2.69 -4.40
N PHE A 70 4.83 -3.55 -3.43
CA PHE A 70 3.80 -3.43 -2.41
C PHE A 70 4.38 -3.63 -1.02
N ASP A 71 3.88 -2.90 -0.06
CA ASP A 71 4.19 -3.16 1.35
C ASP A 71 3.03 -3.95 1.95
N PRO A 72 3.28 -5.10 2.59
CA PRO A 72 2.22 -5.92 3.18
C PRO A 72 1.33 -5.18 4.20
N GLN A 73 1.79 -4.07 4.75
CA GLN A 73 1.04 -3.24 5.71
C GLN A 73 0.28 -2.07 5.07
N CYS A 74 0.28 -1.97 3.72
CA CYS A 74 -0.25 -0.82 3.00
C CYS A 74 -1.70 -1.00 2.55
N PRO A 75 -2.67 -0.21 3.06
CA PRO A 75 -4.06 -0.30 2.62
C PRO A 75 -4.29 0.05 1.14
N TRP A 76 -3.41 0.87 0.56
CA TRP A 76 -3.48 1.22 -0.85
C TRP A 76 -2.94 0.10 -1.75
N CYS A 77 -2.05 -0.75 -1.21
CA CYS A 77 -1.56 -1.94 -1.92
C CYS A 77 -2.68 -2.97 -2.04
N GLU A 78 -3.40 -3.24 -0.95
CA GLU A 78 -4.58 -4.11 -0.94
C GLU A 78 -5.65 -3.62 -1.94
N LYS A 79 -5.96 -2.32 -1.95
CA LYS A 79 -6.92 -1.74 -2.90
C LYS A 79 -6.46 -1.92 -4.36
N LEU A 80 -5.17 -1.72 -4.64
CA LEU A 80 -4.62 -1.92 -5.98
C LEU A 80 -4.67 -3.40 -6.39
N HIS A 81 -4.37 -4.32 -5.45
CA HIS A 81 -4.51 -5.76 -5.68
C HIS A 81 -5.94 -6.12 -6.10
N ARG A 82 -6.96 -5.66 -5.36
CA ARG A 82 -8.36 -5.88 -5.71
C ARG A 82 -8.72 -5.32 -7.10
N ALA A 83 -8.23 -4.12 -7.43
CA ALA A 83 -8.45 -3.52 -8.74
C ALA A 83 -7.76 -4.32 -9.87
N ALA A 84 -6.64 -4.96 -9.60
CA ALA A 84 -5.87 -5.75 -10.55
C ALA A 84 -6.40 -7.19 -10.74
N THR A 85 -7.13 -7.73 -9.76
CA THR A 85 -7.62 -9.12 -9.76
C THR A 85 -8.31 -9.55 -11.07
N PRO A 86 -9.22 -8.76 -11.68
CA PRO A 86 -9.87 -9.13 -12.92
C PRO A 86 -8.94 -9.21 -14.14
N LEU A 87 -7.69 -8.74 -14.01
CA LEU A 87 -6.74 -8.60 -15.11
C LEU A 87 -5.66 -9.68 -15.14
N TYR A 88 -5.61 -10.58 -14.16
CA TYR A 88 -4.59 -11.63 -14.08
C TYR A 88 -4.59 -12.60 -15.26
N SER A 89 -5.72 -12.77 -15.95
CA SER A 89 -5.78 -13.58 -17.18
C SER A 89 -5.21 -12.89 -18.42
N LYS A 90 -4.83 -11.61 -18.31
CA LYS A 90 -4.38 -10.76 -19.43
C LYS A 90 -2.97 -10.21 -19.24
N VAL A 91 -2.55 -10.05 -17.99
CA VAL A 91 -1.25 -9.46 -17.64
C VAL A 91 -0.62 -10.27 -16.52
N ARG A 92 0.65 -10.59 -16.65
CA ARG A 92 1.46 -11.16 -15.59
C ARG A 92 1.89 -10.05 -14.63
N ILE A 93 1.22 -9.96 -13.48
CA ILE A 93 1.57 -9.00 -12.46
C ILE A 93 2.45 -9.69 -11.41
N ILE A 94 3.68 -9.19 -11.23
CA ILE A 94 4.63 -9.67 -10.24
C ILE A 94 4.59 -8.69 -9.06
N TRP A 95 4.05 -9.15 -7.94
CA TRP A 95 3.95 -8.40 -6.69
C TRP A 95 5.24 -8.58 -5.90
N CYS A 96 6.04 -7.52 -5.82
CA CYS A 96 7.34 -7.50 -5.16
C CYS A 96 7.20 -6.90 -3.75
N PRO A 97 7.27 -7.69 -2.67
CA PRO A 97 7.12 -7.16 -1.32
C PRO A 97 8.31 -6.27 -0.95
N VAL A 98 7.99 -5.13 -0.33
CA VAL A 98 8.97 -4.17 0.22
C VAL A 98 8.69 -3.93 1.70
N ALA A 99 9.68 -3.42 2.42
CA ALA A 99 9.59 -3.10 3.84
C ALA A 99 9.85 -1.61 4.05
N VAL A 100 8.79 -0.80 4.04
CA VAL A 100 8.91 0.65 4.11
C VAL A 100 7.98 1.29 5.15
N LEU A 101 6.92 0.61 5.59
CA LEU A 101 5.90 1.19 6.46
C LEU A 101 6.13 0.92 7.95
N ASN A 102 6.31 -0.33 8.34
CA ASN A 102 6.49 -0.67 9.75
C ASN A 102 7.25 -1.99 9.96
N ILE A 103 7.40 -2.38 11.23
CA ILE A 103 8.17 -3.55 11.64
C ILE A 103 7.62 -4.89 11.12
N ASN A 104 6.34 -4.97 10.79
CA ASN A 104 5.71 -6.19 10.27
C ASN A 104 5.89 -6.36 8.75
N SER A 105 6.24 -5.30 8.03
CA SER A 105 6.34 -5.30 6.56
C SER A 105 7.35 -6.34 6.05
N GLU A 106 8.57 -6.35 6.61
CA GLU A 106 9.61 -7.30 6.19
C GLU A 106 9.25 -8.74 6.56
N PRO A 107 8.87 -9.07 7.81
CA PRO A 107 8.45 -10.41 8.18
C PRO A 107 7.33 -10.97 7.30
N GLN A 108 6.27 -10.20 7.07
CA GLN A 108 5.16 -10.65 6.24
C GLN A 108 5.57 -10.87 4.77
N GLY A 109 6.35 -9.94 4.20
CA GLY A 109 6.91 -10.12 2.86
C GLY A 109 7.79 -11.37 2.75
N SER A 110 8.59 -11.64 3.77
CA SER A 110 9.44 -12.83 3.84
C SER A 110 8.63 -14.12 4.01
N MET A 111 7.56 -14.11 4.83
CA MET A 111 6.64 -15.24 4.97
C MET A 111 5.97 -15.58 3.64
N ILE A 112 5.54 -14.57 2.89
CA ILE A 112 4.96 -14.75 1.55
C ILE A 112 5.98 -15.40 0.61
N LEU A 113 7.19 -14.83 0.52
CA LEU A 113 8.23 -15.32 -0.41
C LEU A 113 8.80 -16.69 -0.04
N SER A 114 8.74 -17.10 1.23
CA SER A 114 9.30 -18.38 1.71
C SER A 114 8.31 -19.54 1.68
N ALA A 115 7.04 -19.28 1.44
CA ALA A 115 6.01 -20.30 1.41
C ALA A 115 6.23 -21.29 0.26
N SER A 116 5.79 -22.53 0.44
CA SER A 116 5.80 -23.56 -0.63
C SER A 116 4.94 -23.17 -1.83
N ASP A 117 3.87 -22.42 -1.59
CA ASP A 117 3.03 -21.74 -2.59
C ASP A 117 2.96 -20.25 -2.23
N PRO A 118 3.88 -19.43 -2.78
CA PRO A 118 3.93 -17.99 -2.46
C PRO A 118 2.70 -17.21 -2.90
N TRP A 119 2.07 -17.62 -4.03
CA TRP A 119 0.84 -16.96 -4.49
C TRP A 119 -0.32 -17.22 -3.54
N LYS A 120 -0.52 -18.44 -3.13
CA LYS A 120 -1.54 -18.79 -2.13
C LYS A 120 -1.31 -18.06 -0.81
N LYS A 121 -0.05 -17.96 -0.38
CA LYS A 121 0.30 -17.23 0.87
C LYS A 121 0.06 -15.73 0.73
N PHE A 122 0.26 -15.16 -0.44
CA PHE A 122 -0.08 -13.77 -0.73
C PHE A 122 -1.60 -13.54 -0.67
N LEU A 123 -2.40 -14.42 -1.26
CA LEU A 123 -3.87 -14.33 -1.16
C LEU A 123 -4.36 -14.47 0.28
N GLU A 124 -3.81 -15.40 1.06
CA GLU A 124 -4.11 -15.53 2.50
C GLU A 124 -3.80 -14.21 3.25
N HIS A 125 -2.68 -13.55 2.92
CA HIS A 125 -2.35 -12.25 3.48
C HIS A 125 -3.41 -11.20 3.14
N GLU A 126 -3.84 -11.13 1.90
CA GLU A 126 -4.84 -10.18 1.43
C GLU A 126 -6.23 -10.43 2.03
N ASP A 127 -6.62 -11.71 2.20
CA ASP A 127 -7.89 -12.10 2.82
C ASP A 127 -7.96 -11.67 4.29
N HIS A 128 -6.84 -11.74 5.01
CA HIS A 128 -6.72 -11.33 6.41
C HIS A 128 -6.31 -9.86 6.60
N PHE A 129 -6.25 -9.08 5.53
CA PHE A 129 -5.72 -7.70 5.59
C PHE A 129 -6.49 -6.80 6.55
N HIS A 130 -7.78 -7.05 6.78
CA HIS A 130 -8.64 -6.27 7.67
C HIS A 130 -8.78 -6.85 9.07
N ASP A 131 -8.07 -7.92 9.40
CA ASP A 131 -8.10 -8.50 10.74
C ASP A 131 -7.49 -7.54 11.76
N ALA A 132 -8.19 -7.32 12.88
CA ALA A 132 -7.86 -6.25 13.83
C ALA A 132 -6.51 -6.44 14.54
N ALA A 133 -6.10 -7.69 14.79
CA ALA A 133 -4.89 -8.00 15.54
C ALA A 133 -3.62 -7.81 14.70
N PHE A 134 -3.69 -8.20 13.44
CA PHE A 134 -2.60 -8.07 12.47
C PHE A 134 -3.21 -7.69 11.15
N ARG A 135 -2.67 -6.71 10.49
CA ARG A 135 -3.04 -6.43 9.12
C ARG A 135 -2.38 -7.48 8.24
N GLY A 136 -3.18 -8.47 7.75
CA GLY A 136 -2.69 -9.62 6.98
C GLY A 136 -2.17 -10.77 7.86
N LEU A 137 -1.09 -11.42 7.46
CA LEU A 137 -0.53 -12.58 8.17
C LEU A 137 -0.08 -12.22 9.59
N PRO A 138 -0.42 -13.03 10.60
CA PRO A 138 0.07 -12.81 11.96
C PRO A 138 1.60 -12.96 12.01
N VAL A 139 2.25 -12.07 12.75
CA VAL A 139 3.71 -12.06 12.94
C VAL A 139 4.05 -12.49 14.35
N ASP A 140 4.58 -13.69 14.51
CA ASP A 140 5.23 -14.12 15.73
C ASP A 140 6.73 -13.81 15.65
N GLN A 141 7.21 -12.94 16.54
CA GLN A 141 8.60 -12.52 16.57
C GLN A 141 9.58 -13.70 16.77
N LYS A 142 9.14 -14.76 17.45
CA LYS A 142 9.96 -15.98 17.62
C LYS A 142 10.11 -16.77 16.31
N GLU A 143 9.12 -16.72 15.43
CA GLU A 143 9.15 -17.39 14.13
C GLU A 143 9.88 -16.54 13.07
N VAL A 144 9.89 -15.23 13.21
CA VAL A 144 10.61 -14.33 12.29
C VAL A 144 12.09 -14.67 12.18
N TRP A 145 12.74 -15.02 13.29
CA TRP A 145 14.16 -15.40 13.32
C TRP A 145 14.46 -16.72 12.61
N LYS A 146 13.44 -17.54 12.35
CA LYS A 146 13.58 -18.81 11.60
C LYS A 146 13.48 -18.59 10.09
N LEU A 147 13.02 -17.41 9.65
CA LEU A 147 12.95 -17.10 8.22
C LEU A 147 14.36 -17.03 7.61
N PRO A 148 14.59 -17.69 6.46
CA PRO A 148 15.90 -17.71 5.84
C PRO A 148 16.41 -16.30 5.54
N GLU A 149 17.61 -15.96 5.97
CA GLU A 149 18.20 -14.64 5.76
C GLU A 149 18.22 -14.24 4.28
N LYS A 150 18.53 -15.19 3.39
CA LYS A 150 18.49 -14.97 1.94
C LYS A 150 17.11 -14.54 1.42
N ILE A 151 16.02 -14.96 2.06
CA ILE A 151 14.66 -14.55 1.69
C ILE A 151 14.38 -13.14 2.23
N ARG A 152 14.75 -12.88 3.48
CA ARG A 152 14.64 -11.55 4.09
C ARG A 152 15.43 -10.51 3.27
N ALA A 153 16.62 -10.88 2.81
CA ALA A 153 17.43 -10.03 1.94
C ALA A 153 16.74 -9.67 0.61
N LYS A 154 15.87 -10.55 0.07
CA LYS A 154 15.10 -10.26 -1.15
C LYS A 154 14.09 -9.13 -0.96
N VAL A 155 13.38 -9.09 0.18
CA VAL A 155 12.48 -7.98 0.53
C VAL A 155 13.23 -6.66 0.62
N TRP A 156 14.42 -6.68 1.23
CA TRP A 156 15.28 -5.50 1.29
C TRP A 156 15.84 -5.09 -0.07
N THR A 157 16.14 -6.06 -0.95
CA THR A 157 16.56 -5.78 -2.33
C THR A 157 15.46 -5.07 -3.10
N ASN A 158 14.21 -5.56 -3.04
CA ASN A 158 13.06 -4.88 -3.63
C ASN A 158 12.94 -3.44 -3.10
N SER A 159 13.05 -3.25 -1.79
CA SER A 159 12.96 -1.93 -1.14
C SER A 159 14.05 -0.97 -1.63
N LYS A 160 15.27 -1.47 -1.85
CA LYS A 160 16.40 -0.69 -2.40
C LYS A 160 16.13 -0.31 -3.86
N ILE A 161 15.64 -1.24 -4.69
CA ILE A 161 15.30 -0.99 -6.10
C ILE A 161 14.29 0.14 -6.19
N VAL A 162 13.19 0.05 -5.45
CA VAL A 162 12.15 1.08 -5.42
C VAL A 162 12.71 2.44 -5.02
N ARG A 163 13.53 2.48 -3.98
CA ARG A 163 14.13 3.72 -3.48
C ARG A 163 15.08 4.37 -4.48
N ARG A 164 15.97 3.59 -5.13
CA ARG A 164 16.93 4.13 -6.11
C ARG A 164 16.26 4.65 -7.39
N ASN A 165 15.08 4.14 -7.72
CA ASN A 165 14.28 4.60 -8.85
C ASN A 165 13.33 5.76 -8.47
N CYS A 166 13.69 6.55 -7.47
CA CYS A 166 12.99 7.76 -7.03
C CYS A 166 11.57 7.55 -6.53
N THR A 167 11.14 6.30 -6.31
CA THR A 167 9.80 6.00 -5.83
C THR A 167 9.69 6.26 -4.33
N ARG A 168 8.76 7.12 -3.93
CA ARG A 168 8.53 7.51 -2.54
C ARG A 168 7.15 7.08 -2.01
N THR A 169 6.33 6.50 -2.88
CA THR A 169 4.97 6.07 -2.55
C THR A 169 4.79 4.59 -2.85
N ILE A 170 3.97 3.92 -2.06
CA ILE A 170 3.60 2.52 -2.22
C ILE A 170 2.05 2.45 -2.22
N PRO A 171 1.45 1.62 -3.09
CA PRO A 171 2.06 0.79 -4.13
C PRO A 171 2.64 1.63 -5.28
N PHE A 172 3.68 1.13 -5.89
CA PHE A 172 4.21 1.71 -7.12
C PHE A 172 4.77 0.61 -8.03
N GLY A 173 4.51 0.72 -9.33
CA GLY A 173 4.89 -0.31 -10.27
C GLY A 173 5.21 0.24 -11.67
N VAL A 174 5.64 -0.66 -12.52
CA VAL A 174 5.99 -0.37 -13.90
C VAL A 174 5.51 -1.48 -14.83
N PHE A 175 4.97 -1.09 -15.97
CA PHE A 175 4.58 -1.97 -17.06
C PHE A 175 5.34 -1.58 -18.34
N ARG A 176 5.78 -2.57 -19.12
CA ARG A 176 6.37 -2.36 -20.43
C ARG A 176 5.34 -2.73 -21.50
N THR A 177 4.95 -1.76 -22.31
CA THR A 177 4.01 -1.98 -23.42
C THR A 177 4.68 -2.78 -24.56
N ALA A 178 3.88 -3.32 -25.47
CA ALA A 178 4.38 -3.99 -26.68
C ALA A 178 5.22 -3.06 -27.58
N LYS A 179 4.98 -1.74 -27.49
CA LYS A 179 5.74 -0.71 -28.21
C LYS A 179 7.06 -0.34 -27.52
N GLY A 180 7.36 -0.93 -26.35
CA GLY A 180 8.57 -0.64 -25.59
C GLY A 180 8.47 0.57 -24.66
N GLU A 181 7.28 1.18 -24.51
CA GLU A 181 7.05 2.28 -23.56
C GLU A 181 6.97 1.74 -22.13
N TYR A 182 7.41 2.53 -21.17
CA TYR A 182 7.28 2.21 -19.75
C TYR A 182 6.23 3.09 -19.10
N ARG A 183 5.22 2.47 -18.50
CA ARG A 183 4.10 3.16 -17.86
C ARG A 183 4.07 2.88 -16.37
N ALA A 184 3.84 3.94 -15.59
CA ALA A 184 3.77 3.84 -14.15
C ALA A 184 2.41 3.28 -13.68
N ILE A 185 2.46 2.45 -12.61
CA ILE A 185 1.31 1.99 -11.85
C ILE A 185 1.45 2.58 -10.46
N TYR A 186 0.38 3.17 -9.90
CA TYR A 186 0.45 3.84 -8.61
C TYR A 186 -0.86 3.73 -7.81
N SER A 187 -0.81 4.16 -6.56
CA SER A 187 -1.94 4.10 -5.63
C SER A 187 -3.18 4.82 -6.17
N GLY A 188 -4.34 4.23 -5.92
CA GLY A 188 -5.64 4.81 -6.29
C GLY A 188 -6.07 4.56 -7.73
N MET A 189 -5.31 3.78 -8.52
CA MET A 189 -5.77 3.32 -9.82
C MET A 189 -6.93 2.32 -9.67
N THR A 190 -7.95 2.52 -10.52
CA THR A 190 -9.07 1.59 -10.70
C THR A 190 -8.71 0.50 -11.70
N THR A 191 -9.58 -0.52 -11.82
CA THR A 191 -9.44 -1.54 -12.88
C THR A 191 -9.40 -0.92 -14.27
N ASP A 192 -10.20 0.11 -14.53
CA ASP A 192 -10.23 0.77 -15.84
C ASP A 192 -8.98 1.63 -16.11
N ASP A 193 -8.39 2.20 -15.06
CA ASP A 193 -7.09 2.87 -15.18
C ASP A 193 -5.99 1.85 -15.50
N LEU A 194 -6.01 0.69 -14.85
CA LEU A 194 -5.07 -0.40 -15.12
C LEU A 194 -5.23 -0.96 -16.55
N LYS A 195 -6.46 -1.12 -17.04
CA LYS A 195 -6.68 -1.49 -18.45
C LYS A 195 -6.00 -0.53 -19.43
N LYS A 196 -6.11 0.79 -19.18
CA LYS A 196 -5.43 1.81 -20.02
C LYS A 196 -3.90 1.69 -19.93
N VAL A 197 -3.36 1.40 -18.75
CA VAL A 197 -1.91 1.18 -18.58
C VAL A 197 -1.46 -0.04 -19.36
N PHE A 198 -2.26 -1.10 -19.39
CA PHE A 198 -1.93 -2.39 -20.01
C PHE A 198 -2.33 -2.51 -21.49
N ASP A 199 -2.92 -1.47 -22.09
CA ASP A 199 -3.47 -1.49 -23.47
C ASP A 199 -4.55 -2.59 -23.66
N LEU A 200 -5.48 -2.75 -22.70
CA LEU A 200 -6.58 -3.73 -22.68
C LEU A 200 -7.94 -3.10 -22.97
#